data_5dc2458950e3ce266ec203cc694959ae
#
_entry.id   5dc2458950e3ce266ec203cc694959ae
#
_cell.length_a   1.000
_cell.length_b   1.000
_cell.length_c   1.000
_cell.angle_alpha   90.00
_cell.angle_beta   90.00
_cell.angle_gamma   90.00
#
_symmetry.space_group_name_H-M   'P 1'
#
loop_
_entity.id
_entity.type
_entity.pdbx_description
1 polymer ?
#
loop_
_entity_poly.entity_id
_entity_poly.type
_entity_poly.pdbx_seq_one_letter_code
_entity_poly.pdbx_strand_id
1 'polypeptide(L)'
;MWDKIQYAFLYSWVKVHALLPMRALYVLSDILYVLIYKIAGYRVKVVRRNITASFPDKSKAEWRQLERRFYHHFADYIVETIKLAHISLDEIQQRAYLKNPELVDQLMEKGHTCFILTMGHYGNWEWFSGSTTRFEDSRIYQIYRPLNNKAFDKLFADLRTQFGSFGIKKNDTIRDIIKLKQDKTKSVVIFLADQTPSKANLHYWTEFLHQDTAILTGPERIARKLNLLIKGLVV
;
A
#
# COMPACT_ATOMS: atom_id res chain seq x y z
N MET A 1 -22.38 -13.43 13.28
CA MET A 1 -22.87 -14.36 12.23
C MET A 1 -22.86 -13.67 10.87
N TRP A 2 -23.47 -12.51 10.70
CA TRP A 2 -23.54 -11.75 9.44
C TRP A 2 -22.19 -11.42 8.82
N ASP A 3 -21.22 -10.91 9.60
CA ASP A 3 -19.86 -10.59 9.12
C ASP A 3 -19.13 -11.82 8.54
N LYS A 4 -19.35 -13.01 9.11
CA LYS A 4 -18.76 -14.26 8.60
C LYS A 4 -19.35 -14.67 7.25
N ILE A 5 -20.66 -14.49 7.07
CA ILE A 5 -21.34 -14.77 5.80
C ILE A 5 -20.87 -13.79 4.73
N GLN A 6 -20.82 -12.50 5.05
CA GLN A 6 -20.30 -11.47 4.13
C GLN A 6 -18.84 -11.77 3.73
N TYR A 7 -17.98 -12.12 4.70
CA TYR A 7 -16.60 -12.48 4.42
C TYR A 7 -16.51 -13.71 3.50
N ALA A 8 -17.26 -14.79 3.80
CA ALA A 8 -17.25 -16.00 2.98
C ALA A 8 -17.68 -15.72 1.54
N PHE A 9 -18.74 -14.92 1.36
CA PHE A 9 -19.19 -14.49 0.04
C PHE A 9 -18.13 -13.67 -0.70
N LEU A 10 -17.59 -12.62 -0.06
CA LEU A 10 -16.56 -11.76 -0.63
C LEU A 10 -15.31 -12.55 -0.98
N TYR A 11 -14.84 -13.41 -0.07
CA TYR A 11 -13.66 -14.23 -0.27
C TYR A 11 -13.84 -15.19 -1.45
N SER A 12 -14.99 -15.87 -1.51
CA SER A 12 -15.30 -16.77 -2.62
C SER A 12 -15.37 -16.02 -3.95
N TRP A 13 -16.02 -14.86 -3.96
CA TRP A 13 -16.11 -14.01 -5.15
C TRP A 13 -14.72 -13.58 -5.63
N VAL A 14 -13.88 -13.07 -4.73
CA VAL A 14 -12.50 -12.66 -5.04
C VAL A 14 -11.69 -13.86 -5.54
N LYS A 15 -11.78 -15.02 -4.88
CA LYS A 15 -11.07 -16.24 -5.30
C LYS A 15 -11.46 -16.70 -6.71
N VAL A 16 -12.75 -16.71 -7.04
CA VAL A 16 -13.21 -17.12 -8.38
C VAL A 16 -12.63 -16.19 -9.46
N HIS A 17 -12.69 -14.87 -9.24
CA HIS A 17 -12.14 -13.90 -10.21
C HIS A 17 -10.60 -13.95 -10.26
N ALA A 18 -9.94 -14.20 -9.15
CA ALA A 18 -8.48 -14.35 -9.10
C ALA A 18 -7.94 -15.55 -9.89
N LEU A 19 -8.76 -16.55 -10.20
CA LEU A 19 -8.39 -17.68 -11.09
C LEU A 19 -8.17 -17.24 -12.53
N LEU A 20 -8.78 -16.12 -12.93
CA LEU A 20 -8.63 -15.61 -14.29
C LEU A 20 -7.17 -15.24 -14.58
N PRO A 21 -6.69 -15.45 -15.82
CA PRO A 21 -5.39 -14.94 -16.23
C PRO A 21 -5.38 -13.42 -16.24
N MET A 22 -4.22 -12.79 -16.03
CA MET A 22 -4.09 -11.34 -15.96
C MET A 22 -4.70 -10.63 -17.19
N ARG A 23 -4.57 -11.21 -18.38
CA ARG A 23 -5.17 -10.61 -19.60
C ARG A 23 -6.70 -10.48 -19.49
N ALA A 24 -7.38 -11.49 -18.95
CA ALA A 24 -8.82 -11.41 -18.72
C ALA A 24 -9.20 -10.42 -17.62
N LEU A 25 -8.38 -10.32 -16.56
CA LEU A 25 -8.56 -9.32 -15.52
C LEU A 25 -8.40 -7.90 -16.04
N TYR A 26 -7.49 -7.63 -16.96
CA TYR A 26 -7.37 -6.31 -17.59
C TYR A 26 -8.56 -5.96 -18.49
N VAL A 27 -9.21 -6.95 -19.15
CA VAL A 27 -10.49 -6.71 -19.83
C VAL A 27 -11.59 -6.31 -18.80
N LEU A 28 -11.62 -6.96 -17.63
CA LEU A 28 -12.51 -6.53 -16.55
C LEU A 28 -12.15 -5.14 -16.02
N SER A 29 -10.86 -4.80 -15.97
CA SER A 29 -10.39 -3.46 -15.62
C SER A 29 -10.95 -2.39 -16.58
N ASP A 30 -10.92 -2.64 -17.89
CA ASP A 30 -11.49 -1.70 -18.86
C ASP A 30 -13.00 -1.48 -18.66
N ILE A 31 -13.73 -2.53 -18.30
CA ILE A 31 -15.15 -2.42 -17.93
C ILE A 31 -15.31 -1.60 -16.65
N LEU A 32 -14.51 -1.87 -15.61
CA LEU A 32 -14.51 -1.12 -14.36
C LEU A 32 -14.16 0.36 -14.58
N TYR A 33 -13.19 0.65 -15.45
CA TYR A 33 -12.86 2.03 -15.83
C TYR A 33 -14.10 2.77 -16.37
N VAL A 34 -14.85 2.16 -17.26
CA VAL A 34 -16.08 2.76 -17.81
C VAL A 34 -17.12 2.97 -16.69
N LEU A 35 -17.34 1.96 -15.85
CA LEU A 35 -18.29 2.04 -14.75
C LEU A 35 -17.92 3.12 -13.73
N ILE A 36 -16.65 3.16 -13.29
CA ILE A 36 -16.18 4.06 -12.23
C ILE A 36 -16.05 5.49 -12.74
N TYR A 37 -15.45 5.66 -13.93
CA TYR A 37 -15.12 6.99 -14.44
C TYR A 37 -16.26 7.60 -15.27
N LYS A 38 -16.84 6.85 -16.22
CA LYS A 38 -17.81 7.40 -17.18
C LYS A 38 -19.23 7.39 -16.64
N ILE A 39 -19.62 6.34 -15.91
CA ILE A 39 -20.98 6.17 -15.43
C ILE A 39 -21.15 6.76 -14.02
N ALA A 40 -20.36 6.26 -13.05
CA ALA A 40 -20.47 6.71 -11.65
C ALA A 40 -19.81 8.08 -11.40
N GLY A 41 -18.84 8.49 -12.20
CA GLY A 41 -18.11 9.73 -11.99
C GLY A 41 -17.40 9.81 -10.63
N TYR A 42 -16.93 8.65 -10.12
CA TYR A 42 -16.39 8.53 -8.77
C TYR A 42 -15.24 9.51 -8.53
N ARG A 43 -15.45 10.48 -7.64
CA ARG A 43 -14.47 11.49 -7.19
C ARG A 43 -13.82 12.32 -8.31
N VAL A 44 -14.41 12.43 -9.50
CA VAL A 44 -13.84 13.16 -10.65
C VAL A 44 -13.46 14.60 -10.30
N LYS A 45 -14.29 15.31 -9.54
CA LYS A 45 -13.97 16.69 -9.10
C LYS A 45 -12.68 16.76 -8.27
N VAL A 46 -12.44 15.77 -7.41
CA VAL A 46 -11.24 15.70 -6.55
C VAL A 46 -10.00 15.40 -7.39
N VAL A 47 -10.07 14.37 -8.24
CA VAL A 47 -8.97 13.98 -9.15
C VAL A 47 -8.58 15.14 -10.06
N ARG A 48 -9.56 15.78 -10.69
CA ARG A 48 -9.33 16.92 -11.58
C ARG A 48 -8.67 18.09 -10.85
N ARG A 49 -9.17 18.46 -9.67
CA ARG A 49 -8.57 19.52 -8.85
C ARG A 49 -7.11 19.19 -8.52
N ASN A 50 -6.82 17.96 -8.11
CA ASN A 50 -5.47 17.56 -7.75
C ASN A 50 -4.54 17.59 -8.99
N ILE A 51 -4.98 17.08 -10.14
CA ILE A 51 -4.19 17.12 -11.39
C ILE A 51 -3.87 18.56 -11.80
N THR A 52 -4.87 19.44 -11.81
CA THR A 52 -4.66 20.84 -12.23
C THR A 52 -3.77 21.61 -11.27
N ALA A 53 -3.85 21.34 -9.97
CA ALA A 53 -2.98 21.96 -8.97
C ALA A 53 -1.54 21.40 -9.03
N SER A 54 -1.38 20.10 -9.28
CA SER A 54 -0.06 19.46 -9.35
C SER A 54 0.70 19.74 -10.65
N PHE A 55 0.00 20.08 -11.72
CA PHE A 55 0.59 20.33 -13.04
C PHE A 55 0.03 21.63 -13.66
N PRO A 56 0.31 22.79 -13.05
CA PRO A 56 -0.30 24.06 -13.48
C PRO A 56 0.06 24.45 -14.93
N ASP A 57 1.25 24.06 -15.40
CA ASP A 57 1.77 24.42 -16.70
C ASP A 57 1.22 23.58 -17.85
N LYS A 58 0.44 22.52 -17.55
CA LYS A 58 -0.13 21.65 -18.58
C LYS A 58 -1.40 22.22 -19.18
N SER A 59 -1.62 21.89 -20.45
CA SER A 59 -2.84 22.24 -21.18
C SER A 59 -4.06 21.44 -20.65
N LYS A 60 -5.26 21.95 -20.95
CA LYS A 60 -6.52 21.24 -20.65
C LYS A 60 -6.60 19.85 -21.29
N ALA A 61 -5.97 19.66 -22.46
CA ALA A 61 -5.92 18.37 -23.14
C ALA A 61 -5.05 17.36 -22.37
N GLU A 62 -3.88 17.80 -21.89
CA GLU A 62 -2.99 16.97 -21.07
C GLU A 62 -3.61 16.63 -19.71
N TRP A 63 -4.29 17.56 -19.03
CA TRP A 63 -5.03 17.27 -17.80
C TRP A 63 -6.09 16.20 -18.01
N ARG A 64 -6.85 16.25 -19.10
CA ARG A 64 -7.83 15.21 -19.45
C ARG A 64 -7.16 13.87 -19.74
N GLN A 65 -5.97 13.87 -20.32
CA GLN A 65 -5.21 12.64 -20.56
C GLN A 65 -4.71 12.04 -19.25
N LEU A 66 -4.18 12.86 -18.33
CA LEU A 66 -3.78 12.42 -16.98
C LEU A 66 -4.96 11.88 -16.17
N GLU A 67 -6.12 12.56 -16.23
CA GLU A 67 -7.36 12.11 -15.58
C GLU A 67 -7.78 10.72 -16.10
N ARG A 68 -7.74 10.48 -17.41
CA ARG A 68 -8.04 9.17 -17.99
C ARG A 68 -7.05 8.10 -17.57
N ARG A 69 -5.75 8.40 -17.61
CA ARG A 69 -4.70 7.48 -17.16
C ARG A 69 -4.85 7.11 -15.68
N PHE A 70 -5.19 8.08 -14.84
CA PHE A 70 -5.46 7.82 -13.43
C PHE A 70 -6.59 6.80 -13.23
N TYR A 71 -7.72 6.94 -13.95
CA TYR A 71 -8.84 6.02 -13.81
C TYR A 71 -8.58 4.64 -14.40
N HIS A 72 -7.81 4.53 -15.49
CA HIS A 72 -7.32 3.24 -15.98
C HIS A 72 -6.45 2.57 -14.92
N HIS A 73 -5.44 3.27 -14.41
CA HIS A 73 -4.59 2.74 -13.34
C HIS A 73 -5.38 2.35 -12.09
N PHE A 74 -6.37 3.14 -11.70
CA PHE A 74 -7.21 2.83 -10.54
C PHE A 74 -8.05 1.55 -10.76
N ALA A 75 -8.56 1.34 -11.96
CA ALA A 75 -9.26 0.12 -12.32
C ALA A 75 -8.31 -1.10 -12.35
N ASP A 76 -7.10 -0.93 -12.92
CA ASP A 76 -6.04 -1.95 -12.91
C ASP A 76 -5.66 -2.35 -11.48
N TYR A 77 -5.44 -1.38 -10.59
CA TYR A 77 -5.16 -1.63 -9.19
C TYR A 77 -6.22 -2.53 -8.52
N ILE A 78 -7.51 -2.33 -8.83
CA ILE A 78 -8.58 -3.14 -8.26
C ILE A 78 -8.48 -4.59 -8.71
N VAL A 79 -8.32 -4.85 -10.01
CA VAL A 79 -8.27 -6.23 -10.54
C VAL A 79 -6.97 -6.94 -10.16
N GLU A 80 -5.87 -6.22 -10.07
CA GLU A 80 -4.60 -6.73 -9.60
C GLU A 80 -4.65 -7.08 -8.11
N THR A 81 -5.34 -6.27 -7.29
CA THR A 81 -5.60 -6.58 -5.88
C THR A 81 -6.46 -7.84 -5.74
N ILE A 82 -7.45 -8.04 -6.62
CA ILE A 82 -8.22 -9.30 -6.69
C ILE A 82 -7.30 -10.47 -7.03
N LYS A 83 -6.39 -10.29 -8.02
CA LYS A 83 -5.43 -11.32 -8.43
C LYS A 83 -4.55 -11.79 -7.28
N LEU A 84 -4.27 -10.92 -6.32
CA LEU A 84 -3.48 -11.27 -5.14
C LEU A 84 -4.01 -12.51 -4.41
N ALA A 85 -5.32 -12.78 -4.44
CA ALA A 85 -5.90 -13.97 -3.82
C ALA A 85 -5.49 -15.31 -4.46
N HIS A 86 -4.95 -15.28 -5.69
CA HIS A 86 -4.52 -16.49 -6.43
C HIS A 86 -3.36 -16.17 -7.39
N ILE A 87 -2.35 -15.48 -6.90
CA ILE A 87 -1.11 -15.26 -7.62
C ILE A 87 -0.03 -16.15 -6.99
N SER A 88 0.84 -16.73 -7.82
CA SER A 88 1.99 -17.49 -7.31
C SER A 88 3.07 -16.52 -6.80
N LEU A 89 3.93 -17.02 -5.90
CA LEU A 89 5.06 -16.25 -5.41
C LEU A 89 6.00 -15.83 -6.57
N ASP A 90 6.27 -16.75 -7.49
CA ASP A 90 7.11 -16.46 -8.65
C ASP A 90 6.51 -15.38 -9.56
N GLU A 91 5.21 -15.45 -9.83
CA GLU A 91 4.53 -14.43 -10.66
C GLU A 91 4.55 -13.06 -9.98
N ILE A 92 4.28 -12.97 -8.67
CA ILE A 92 4.27 -11.68 -7.98
C ILE A 92 5.68 -11.08 -7.91
N GLN A 93 6.73 -11.91 -7.72
CA GLN A 93 8.12 -11.45 -7.70
C GLN A 93 8.64 -10.98 -9.07
N GLN A 94 8.09 -11.50 -10.15
CA GLN A 94 8.39 -11.00 -11.50
C GLN A 94 7.72 -9.65 -11.79
N ARG A 95 6.55 -9.38 -11.21
CA ARG A 95 5.76 -8.17 -11.44
C ARG A 95 6.07 -7.04 -10.46
N ALA A 96 6.38 -7.39 -9.23
CA ALA A 96 6.74 -6.47 -8.15
C ALA A 96 8.04 -6.93 -7.52
N TYR A 97 9.17 -6.39 -7.95
CA TYR A 97 10.48 -6.77 -7.46
C TYR A 97 11.16 -5.63 -6.71
N LEU A 98 11.98 -5.98 -5.74
CA LEU A 98 12.88 -5.05 -5.08
C LEU A 98 14.20 -5.02 -5.85
N LYS A 99 14.68 -3.81 -6.17
CA LYS A 99 15.91 -3.63 -6.93
C LYS A 99 17.15 -4.03 -6.12
N ASN A 100 17.14 -3.71 -4.82
CA ASN A 100 18.29 -3.90 -3.93
C ASN A 100 17.81 -4.56 -2.62
N PRO A 101 17.29 -5.80 -2.64
CA PRO A 101 16.78 -6.47 -1.44
C PRO A 101 17.89 -6.73 -0.41
N GLU A 102 19.13 -6.94 -0.87
CA GLU A 102 20.33 -7.16 -0.04
C GLU A 102 20.65 -6.03 0.94
N LEU A 103 20.13 -4.83 0.69
CA LEU A 103 20.32 -3.71 1.63
C LEU A 103 19.67 -3.98 3.00
N VAL A 104 18.57 -4.75 3.03
CA VAL A 104 17.92 -5.12 4.27
C VAL A 104 18.82 -6.03 5.09
N ASP A 105 19.41 -7.05 4.46
CA ASP A 105 20.31 -8.02 5.11
C ASP A 105 21.58 -7.32 5.61
N GLN A 106 22.18 -6.46 4.80
CA GLN A 106 23.33 -5.64 5.20
C GLN A 106 23.04 -4.75 6.42
N LEU A 107 21.83 -4.21 6.54
CA LEU A 107 21.44 -3.42 7.72
C LEU A 107 21.28 -4.31 8.96
N MET A 108 20.75 -5.52 8.79
CA MET A 108 20.63 -6.49 9.87
C MET A 108 21.99 -6.97 10.38
N GLU A 109 22.95 -7.21 9.46
CA GLU A 109 24.34 -7.57 9.77
C GLU A 109 25.06 -6.46 10.54
N LYS A 110 24.75 -5.19 10.27
CA LYS A 110 25.27 -4.03 11.01
C LYS A 110 24.64 -3.86 12.41
N GLY A 111 23.80 -4.80 12.84
CA GLY A 111 23.18 -4.82 14.16
C GLY A 111 21.84 -4.08 14.27
N HIS A 112 21.25 -3.64 13.15
CA HIS A 112 19.92 -3.03 13.15
C HIS A 112 18.84 -4.10 13.16
N THR A 113 18.52 -4.68 14.33
CA THR A 113 17.52 -5.75 14.45
C THR A 113 16.09 -5.33 14.11
N CYS A 114 15.77 -4.04 14.23
CA CYS A 114 14.46 -3.48 13.87
C CYS A 114 14.65 -2.12 13.20
N PHE A 115 14.04 -1.90 12.04
CA PHE A 115 14.04 -0.60 11.39
C PHE A 115 12.73 -0.31 10.63
N ILE A 116 12.54 0.95 10.28
CA ILE A 116 11.35 1.45 9.58
C ILE A 116 11.67 1.62 8.10
N LEU A 117 10.77 1.11 7.25
CA LEU A 117 10.77 1.34 5.82
C LEU A 117 9.54 2.17 5.46
N THR A 118 9.72 3.33 4.83
CA THR A 118 8.62 4.16 4.33
C THR A 118 8.47 4.01 2.84
N MET A 119 7.24 3.95 2.35
CA MET A 119 6.91 3.92 0.93
C MET A 119 5.63 4.71 0.63
N GLY A 120 5.39 5.00 -0.65
CA GLY A 120 4.17 5.60 -1.13
C GLY A 120 3.19 4.58 -1.71
N HIS A 121 1.95 5.03 -1.96
CA HIS A 121 0.93 4.27 -2.70
C HIS A 121 1.22 4.32 -4.21
N TYR A 122 2.38 3.83 -4.62
CA TYR A 122 2.80 3.79 -6.01
C TYR A 122 2.58 2.41 -6.63
N GLY A 123 2.15 2.35 -7.88
CA GLY A 123 1.83 1.09 -8.55
C GLY A 123 0.76 0.30 -7.79
N ASN A 124 0.93 -1.01 -7.70
CA ASN A 124 0.13 -1.84 -6.81
C ASN A 124 0.92 -2.21 -5.54
N TRP A 125 0.84 -1.33 -4.55
CA TRP A 125 1.52 -1.50 -3.25
C TRP A 125 1.06 -2.75 -2.46
N GLU A 126 -0.12 -3.29 -2.74
CA GLU A 126 -0.58 -4.55 -2.11
C GLU A 126 0.30 -5.74 -2.51
N TRP A 127 0.89 -5.70 -3.70
CA TRP A 127 1.79 -6.75 -4.18
C TRP A 127 3.16 -6.74 -3.50
N PHE A 128 3.48 -5.66 -2.78
CA PHE A 128 4.70 -5.59 -1.98
C PHE A 128 4.78 -6.73 -0.93
N SER A 129 3.63 -7.23 -0.47
CA SER A 129 3.57 -8.38 0.45
C SER A 129 4.29 -9.63 -0.10
N GLY A 130 4.26 -9.87 -1.42
CA GLY A 130 4.98 -10.97 -2.06
C GLY A 130 6.48 -10.71 -2.23
N SER A 131 6.88 -9.45 -2.40
CA SER A 131 8.30 -9.09 -2.52
C SER A 131 9.06 -9.24 -1.21
N THR A 132 8.37 -9.23 -0.07
CA THR A 132 8.97 -9.32 1.27
C THR A 132 9.54 -10.70 1.60
N THR A 133 9.16 -11.74 0.86
CA THR A 133 9.70 -13.11 1.04
C THR A 133 11.17 -13.25 0.66
N ARG A 134 11.77 -12.22 0.05
CA ARG A 134 13.21 -12.17 -0.27
C ARG A 134 14.08 -11.75 0.92
N PHE A 135 13.49 -11.36 2.04
CA PHE A 135 14.21 -11.06 3.27
C PHE A 135 14.30 -12.31 4.13
N GLU A 136 15.33 -13.14 3.90
CA GLU A 136 15.42 -14.51 4.41
C GLU A 136 15.27 -14.63 5.93
N ASP A 137 15.86 -13.69 6.69
CA ASP A 137 15.91 -13.76 8.14
C ASP A 137 15.03 -12.72 8.86
N SER A 138 14.26 -11.93 8.11
CA SER A 138 13.54 -10.79 8.68
C SER A 138 12.03 -10.96 8.62
N ARG A 139 11.35 -10.65 9.70
CA ARG A 139 9.89 -10.57 9.74
C ARG A 139 9.41 -9.21 9.23
N ILE A 140 8.45 -9.22 8.34
CA ILE A 140 7.91 -8.01 7.72
C ILE A 140 6.59 -7.66 8.37
N TYR A 141 6.49 -6.44 8.87
CA TYR A 141 5.30 -5.89 9.52
C TYR A 141 4.77 -4.72 8.70
N GLN A 142 3.49 -4.76 8.35
CA GLN A 142 2.81 -3.70 7.61
C GLN A 142 1.87 -2.95 8.53
N ILE A 143 2.05 -1.62 8.64
CA ILE A 143 1.14 -0.78 9.40
C ILE A 143 -0.13 -0.55 8.60
N TYR A 144 -1.29 -0.84 9.19
CA TYR A 144 -2.57 -0.63 8.53
C TYR A 144 -3.62 0.01 9.44
N ARG A 145 -4.56 0.69 8.84
CA ARG A 145 -5.75 1.19 9.52
C ARG A 145 -6.88 0.19 9.32
N PRO A 146 -7.46 -0.37 10.39
CA PRO A 146 -8.61 -1.25 10.29
C PRO A 146 -9.77 -0.60 9.54
N LEU A 147 -10.43 -1.36 8.69
CA LEU A 147 -11.62 -0.92 7.96
C LEU A 147 -12.87 -1.04 8.83
N ASN A 148 -13.85 -0.15 8.59
CA ASN A 148 -15.12 -0.19 9.33
C ASN A 148 -15.91 -1.48 9.06
N ASN A 149 -15.87 -1.97 7.81
CA ASN A 149 -16.50 -3.24 7.47
C ASN A 149 -15.57 -4.40 7.82
N LYS A 150 -15.93 -5.22 8.79
CA LYS A 150 -15.12 -6.33 9.29
C LYS A 150 -14.83 -7.41 8.27
N ALA A 151 -15.72 -7.64 7.31
CA ALA A 151 -15.53 -8.63 6.26
C ALA A 151 -14.44 -8.18 5.28
N PHE A 152 -14.46 -6.91 4.87
CA PHE A 152 -13.39 -6.32 4.06
C PHE A 152 -12.07 -6.23 4.83
N ASP A 153 -12.11 -5.83 6.11
CA ASP A 153 -10.91 -5.76 6.95
C ASP A 153 -10.19 -7.11 7.02
N LYS A 154 -10.96 -8.17 7.27
CA LYS A 154 -10.42 -9.53 7.27
C LYS A 154 -9.91 -9.97 5.90
N LEU A 155 -10.63 -9.69 4.83
CA LEU A 155 -10.21 -10.03 3.46
C LEU A 155 -8.84 -9.39 3.15
N PHE A 156 -8.68 -8.09 3.37
CA PHE A 156 -7.41 -7.41 3.12
C PHE A 156 -6.29 -7.89 4.05
N ALA A 157 -6.60 -8.19 5.31
CA ALA A 157 -5.62 -8.79 6.21
C ALA A 157 -5.11 -10.13 5.69
N ASP A 158 -6.02 -11.01 5.25
CA ASP A 158 -5.66 -12.32 4.71
C ASP A 158 -4.84 -12.20 3.41
N LEU A 159 -5.22 -11.28 2.51
CA LEU A 159 -4.48 -11.03 1.26
C LEU A 159 -3.05 -10.52 1.53
N ARG A 160 -2.88 -9.64 2.50
CA ARG A 160 -1.57 -9.05 2.84
C ARG A 160 -0.65 -10.03 3.55
N THR A 161 -1.21 -10.95 4.34
CA THR A 161 -0.41 -11.86 5.18
C THR A 161 -0.15 -13.22 4.53
N GLN A 162 -0.74 -13.52 3.38
CA GLN A 162 -0.62 -14.82 2.73
C GLN A 162 0.81 -15.23 2.34
N PHE A 163 1.71 -14.25 2.19
CA PHE A 163 3.12 -14.48 1.90
C PHE A 163 4.03 -14.35 3.13
N GLY A 164 3.46 -14.44 4.35
CA GLY A 164 4.24 -14.48 5.59
C GLY A 164 4.53 -13.13 6.23
N SER A 165 3.97 -12.02 5.70
CA SER A 165 4.03 -10.74 6.40
C SER A 165 3.01 -10.65 7.54
N PHE A 166 3.19 -9.71 8.46
CA PHE A 166 2.34 -9.50 9.63
C PHE A 166 1.70 -8.11 9.58
N GLY A 167 0.46 -8.01 10.04
CA GLY A 167 -0.24 -6.73 10.15
C GLY A 167 -0.11 -6.13 11.55
N ILE A 168 0.29 -4.85 11.64
CA ILE A 168 0.21 -4.07 12.88
C ILE A 168 -0.87 -2.99 12.72
N LYS A 169 -1.83 -2.97 13.63
CA LYS A 169 -2.86 -1.92 13.63
C LYS A 169 -2.23 -0.56 13.96
N LYS A 170 -2.65 0.49 13.26
CA LYS A 170 -2.14 1.85 13.45
C LYS A 170 -2.08 2.29 14.92
N ASN A 171 -3.08 1.95 15.72
CA ASN A 171 -3.16 2.35 17.13
C ASN A 171 -2.19 1.56 18.04
N ASP A 172 -1.73 0.39 17.61
CA ASP A 172 -0.84 -0.49 18.34
C ASP A 172 0.63 -0.30 17.93
N THR A 173 0.89 0.50 16.92
CA THR A 173 2.19 0.63 16.23
C THR A 173 3.36 0.86 17.18
N ILE A 174 3.28 1.83 18.08
CA ILE A 174 4.39 2.19 18.98
C ILE A 174 4.66 1.04 19.96
N ARG A 175 3.60 0.47 20.55
CA ARG A 175 3.71 -0.65 21.50
C ARG A 175 4.37 -1.86 20.86
N ASP A 176 3.91 -2.21 19.64
CA ASP A 176 4.38 -3.41 18.98
C ASP A 176 5.83 -3.23 18.46
N ILE A 177 6.21 -2.05 17.98
CA ILE A 177 7.61 -1.75 17.60
C ILE A 177 8.54 -1.81 18.81
N ILE A 178 8.11 -1.27 19.98
CA ILE A 178 8.90 -1.37 21.22
C ILE A 178 9.15 -2.84 21.56
N LYS A 179 8.12 -3.68 21.49
CA LYS A 179 8.22 -5.12 21.77
C LYS A 179 9.20 -5.78 20.79
N LEU A 180 9.07 -5.55 19.47
CA LEU A 180 9.99 -6.11 18.48
C LEU A 180 11.45 -5.75 18.75
N LYS A 181 11.71 -4.50 19.16
CA LYS A 181 13.04 -4.03 19.51
C LYS A 181 13.56 -4.71 20.78
N GLN A 182 12.73 -4.83 21.82
CA GLN A 182 13.11 -5.48 23.07
C GLN A 182 13.40 -6.97 22.89
N ASP A 183 12.58 -7.66 22.11
CA ASP A 183 12.73 -9.08 21.78
C ASP A 183 13.88 -9.34 20.78
N LYS A 184 14.56 -8.27 20.32
CA LYS A 184 15.61 -8.33 19.27
C LYS A 184 15.16 -9.09 18.03
N THR A 185 13.85 -9.04 17.71
CA THR A 185 13.28 -9.69 16.54
C THR A 185 13.77 -8.98 15.28
N LYS A 186 14.50 -9.68 14.41
CA LYS A 186 14.86 -9.15 13.09
C LYS A 186 13.58 -8.76 12.33
N SER A 187 13.33 -7.47 12.18
CA SER A 187 12.05 -6.97 11.69
C SER A 187 12.19 -5.70 10.84
N VAL A 188 11.40 -5.65 9.78
CA VAL A 188 11.20 -4.46 8.97
C VAL A 188 9.75 -4.01 9.14
N VAL A 189 9.55 -2.79 9.59
CA VAL A 189 8.21 -2.21 9.80
C VAL A 189 7.91 -1.21 8.69
N ILE A 190 6.90 -1.51 7.88
CA ILE A 190 6.57 -0.76 6.68
C ILE A 190 5.45 0.21 6.94
N PHE A 191 5.66 1.47 6.53
CA PHE A 191 4.69 2.54 6.57
C PHE A 191 4.39 3.06 5.17
N LEU A 192 3.14 3.08 4.77
CA LEU A 192 2.66 3.91 3.67
C LEU A 192 2.51 5.34 4.19
N ALA A 193 3.40 6.25 3.77
CA ALA A 193 3.61 7.54 4.43
C ALA A 193 3.26 8.76 3.58
N ASP A 194 2.69 8.58 2.40
CA ASP A 194 2.38 9.63 1.41
C ASP A 194 0.98 10.22 1.50
N GLN A 195 0.15 9.75 2.43
CA GLN A 195 -1.21 10.29 2.62
C GLN A 195 -1.22 11.44 3.64
N THR A 196 -2.19 12.36 3.44
CA THR A 196 -2.42 13.47 4.36
C THR A 196 -2.69 12.97 5.78
N PRO A 197 -1.99 13.51 6.79
CA PRO A 197 -2.24 13.19 8.20
C PRO A 197 -3.66 13.55 8.63
N SER A 198 -4.14 12.94 9.71
CA SER A 198 -5.37 13.39 10.37
C SER A 198 -5.20 14.80 10.95
N LYS A 199 -6.30 15.55 11.11
CA LYS A 199 -6.27 16.92 11.63
C LYS A 199 -5.45 17.10 12.92
N ALA A 200 -5.46 16.12 13.81
CA ALA A 200 -4.68 16.12 15.06
C ALA A 200 -3.17 15.90 14.86
N ASN A 201 -2.72 15.56 13.64
CA ASN A 201 -1.33 15.22 13.33
C ASN A 201 -0.73 16.11 12.23
N LEU A 202 -1.25 17.30 12.05
CA LEU A 202 -0.74 18.31 11.11
C LEU A 202 0.43 19.06 11.76
N HIS A 203 1.59 18.45 11.84
CA HIS A 203 2.76 18.99 12.55
C HIS A 203 3.82 19.60 11.65
N TYR A 204 3.85 19.20 10.39
CA TYR A 204 4.85 19.65 9.43
C TYR A 204 4.23 19.86 8.06
N TRP A 205 4.56 20.99 7.44
CA TRP A 205 4.07 21.40 6.14
C TRP A 205 5.27 21.67 5.22
N THR A 206 5.11 21.35 3.97
CA THR A 206 6.07 21.67 2.91
C THR A 206 5.33 21.85 1.59
N GLU A 207 5.98 22.50 0.65
CA GLU A 207 5.48 22.53 -0.71
C GLU A 207 5.72 21.19 -1.39
N PHE A 208 4.67 20.58 -1.95
CA PHE A 208 4.76 19.37 -2.75
C PHE A 208 3.79 19.49 -3.94
N LEU A 209 4.32 19.31 -5.17
CA LEU A 209 3.55 19.46 -6.40
C LEU A 209 2.76 20.77 -6.47
N HIS A 210 3.44 21.89 -6.18
CA HIS A 210 2.87 23.26 -6.17
C HIS A 210 1.72 23.45 -5.17
N GLN A 211 1.69 22.70 -4.10
CA GLN A 211 0.65 22.78 -3.07
C GLN A 211 1.26 22.69 -1.68
N ASP A 212 0.76 23.53 -0.76
CA ASP A 212 1.06 23.35 0.66
C ASP A 212 0.53 22.00 1.14
N THR A 213 1.44 21.14 1.55
CA THR A 213 1.14 19.74 1.86
C THR A 213 1.60 19.38 3.25
N ALA A 214 0.66 18.88 4.06
CA ALA A 214 0.99 18.33 5.37
C ALA A 214 1.61 16.94 5.22
N ILE A 215 2.76 16.72 5.85
CA ILE A 215 3.51 15.47 5.79
C ILE A 215 3.26 14.62 7.02
N LEU A 216 3.15 13.30 6.81
CA LEU A 216 2.99 12.33 7.90
C LEU A 216 4.32 12.13 8.64
N THR A 217 4.49 12.81 9.77
CA THR A 217 5.72 12.75 10.59
C THR A 217 5.77 11.55 11.55
N GLY A 218 4.71 10.72 11.58
CA GLY A 218 4.61 9.58 12.51
C GLY A 218 5.80 8.62 12.44
N PRO A 219 6.19 8.11 11.28
CA PRO A 219 7.33 7.19 11.13
C PRO A 219 8.64 7.78 11.63
N GLU A 220 8.95 9.03 11.27
CA GLU A 220 10.16 9.74 11.72
C GLU A 220 10.18 9.93 13.23
N ARG A 221 9.07 10.38 13.82
CA ARG A 221 8.95 10.59 15.28
C ARG A 221 9.15 9.28 16.05
N ILE A 222 8.62 8.16 15.54
CA ILE A 222 8.83 6.83 16.13
C ILE A 222 10.30 6.44 16.00
N ALA A 223 10.90 6.61 14.82
CA ALA A 223 12.30 6.30 14.57
C ALA A 223 13.22 7.06 15.54
N ARG A 224 13.04 8.37 15.66
CA ARG A 224 13.81 9.22 16.59
C ARG A 224 13.62 8.79 18.05
N LYS A 225 12.35 8.62 18.50
CA LYS A 225 12.04 8.27 19.88
C LYS A 225 12.62 6.92 20.30
N LEU A 226 12.64 5.96 19.38
CA LEU A 226 13.10 4.59 19.65
C LEU A 226 14.54 4.34 19.17
N ASN A 227 15.24 5.36 18.65
CA ASN A 227 16.55 5.22 18.04
C ASN A 227 16.59 4.07 17.02
N LEU A 228 15.70 4.15 16.04
CA LEU A 228 15.62 3.20 14.93
C LEU A 228 16.09 3.84 13.64
N LEU A 229 16.67 3.03 12.77
CA LEU A 229 16.93 3.43 11.39
C LEU A 229 15.60 3.60 10.64
N ILE A 230 15.53 4.61 9.80
CA ILE A 230 14.43 4.82 8.83
C ILE A 230 15.01 4.95 7.42
N LYS A 231 14.40 4.27 6.47
CA LYS A 231 14.76 4.32 5.05
C LYS A 231 13.50 4.52 4.19
N GLY A 232 13.66 5.24 3.09
CA GLY A 232 12.63 5.36 2.06
C GLY A 232 12.81 4.29 0.99
N LEU A 233 11.72 3.65 0.59
CA LEU A 233 11.67 2.86 -0.63
C LEU A 233 11.40 3.80 -1.79
N VAL A 234 12.31 3.83 -2.74
CA VAL A 234 12.14 4.55 -4.02
C VAL A 234 11.66 3.53 -5.05
N VAL A 235 10.56 3.85 -5.72
CA VAL A 235 9.92 2.99 -6.71
C VAL A 235 10.19 3.55 -8.10
#